data_aeab956c3f62e9fd33743024df694744
#
_entry.id   aeab956c3f62e9fd33743024df694744
#
_cell.length_a   1.000
_cell.length_b   1.000
_cell.length_c   1.000
_cell.angle_alpha   90.00
_cell.angle_beta   90.00
_cell.angle_gamma   90.00
#
_symmetry.space_group_name_H-M   'P 1'
#
loop_
_entity.id
_entity.type
_entity.pdbx_description
1 polymer ?
#
loop_
_entity_poly.entity_id
_entity_poly.type
_entity_poly.pdbx_seq_one_letter_code
_entity_poly.pdbx_strand_id
1 'polypeptide(L)'
;HYKHRIILIANVFSDDFEHTLTKTGCQQPALVPNTIHVDTENCIEDYLANHFKIWINDTVLSLNYIGSEIGFDNTICYLESGALNEAPQKLKIRNDLLCAIFPEQQNRVNIEIKGKKSSALLHKKHTEEQLNFNF
;
A
#
# COMPACT_ATOMS: atom_id res chain seq x y z
N HIS A 1 15.04 8.69 -20.17
CA HIS A 1 14.50 7.56 -19.44
C HIS A 1 14.87 7.62 -17.98
N TYR A 2 13.86 7.68 -17.12
CA TYR A 2 14.03 7.76 -15.68
C TYR A 2 13.95 6.35 -15.08
N LYS A 3 15.04 5.88 -14.47
CA LYS A 3 15.16 4.47 -14.06
C LYS A 3 14.79 4.18 -12.61
N HIS A 4 14.42 5.18 -11.84
CA HIS A 4 14.10 4.97 -10.44
C HIS A 4 12.68 4.41 -10.26
N ARG A 5 12.52 3.59 -9.24
CA ARG A 5 11.24 2.99 -8.88
C ARG A 5 10.73 3.58 -7.60
N ILE A 6 9.43 3.47 -7.40
CA ILE A 6 8.78 3.84 -6.16
C ILE A 6 8.50 2.57 -5.38
N ILE A 7 8.91 2.55 -4.12
CA ILE A 7 8.62 1.44 -3.21
C ILE A 7 7.64 1.96 -2.18
N LEU A 8 6.55 1.22 -2.00
CA LEU A 8 5.50 1.55 -1.05
C LEU A 8 5.39 0.45 -0.01
N ILE A 9 5.25 0.87 1.23
CA ILE A 9 5.14 -0.05 2.36
C ILE A 9 3.85 0.26 3.10
N ALA A 10 3.00 -0.74 3.26
CA ALA A 10 1.79 -0.64 4.07
C ALA A 10 1.95 -1.53 5.30
N ASN A 11 1.77 -0.94 6.49
CA ASN A 11 1.89 -1.64 7.75
C ASN A 11 0.54 -1.57 8.47
N VAL A 12 -0.06 -2.73 8.71
CA VAL A 12 -1.39 -2.83 9.33
C VAL A 12 -1.38 -3.86 10.45
N PHE A 13 -2.31 -3.74 11.40
CA PHE A 13 -2.51 -4.77 12.40
C PHE A 13 -3.07 -6.04 11.74
N SER A 14 -2.46 -7.19 12.04
CA SER A 14 -2.82 -8.45 11.38
C SER A 14 -4.26 -8.86 11.67
N ASP A 15 -4.73 -8.74 12.90
CA ASP A 15 -6.09 -9.12 13.27
C ASP A 15 -7.13 -8.27 12.52
N ASP A 16 -6.89 -6.97 12.44
CA ASP A 16 -7.77 -6.06 11.72
C ASP A 16 -7.77 -6.36 10.22
N PHE A 17 -6.62 -6.71 9.69
CA PHE A 17 -6.48 -7.05 8.27
C PHE A 17 -7.20 -8.36 7.95
N GLU A 18 -7.06 -9.38 8.79
CA GLU A 18 -7.80 -10.63 8.62
C GLU A 18 -9.31 -10.40 8.60
N HIS A 19 -9.80 -9.58 9.53
CA HIS A 19 -11.21 -9.23 9.58
C HIS A 19 -11.66 -8.53 8.30
N THR A 20 -10.87 -7.57 7.83
CA THR A 20 -11.16 -6.83 6.59
C THR A 20 -11.17 -7.76 5.38
N LEU A 21 -10.17 -8.63 5.24
CA LEU A 21 -10.09 -9.57 4.14
C LEU A 21 -11.28 -10.52 4.13
N THR A 22 -11.70 -11.00 5.31
CA THR A 22 -12.88 -11.85 5.43
C THR A 22 -14.13 -11.13 4.92
N LYS A 23 -14.30 -9.87 5.28
CA LYS A 23 -15.44 -9.07 4.84
C LYS A 23 -15.45 -8.82 3.33
N THR A 24 -14.30 -8.82 2.69
CA THR A 24 -14.21 -8.63 1.23
C THR A 24 -14.33 -9.94 0.45
N GLY A 25 -14.58 -11.05 1.12
CA GLY A 25 -14.84 -12.34 0.49
C GLY A 25 -13.68 -13.33 0.54
N CYS A 26 -12.58 -12.99 1.18
CA CYS A 26 -11.49 -13.93 1.37
C CYS A 26 -11.89 -15.02 2.36
N GLN A 27 -11.70 -16.28 1.98
CA GLN A 27 -12.09 -17.39 2.84
C GLN A 27 -10.95 -17.74 3.78
N GLN A 28 -11.22 -17.63 5.09
CA GLN A 28 -10.30 -18.03 6.16
C GLN A 28 -8.87 -17.51 5.98
N PRO A 29 -8.70 -16.19 5.80
CA PRO A 29 -7.37 -15.64 5.69
C PRO A 29 -6.63 -15.85 7.02
N ALA A 30 -5.37 -16.30 6.92
CA ALA A 30 -4.54 -16.53 8.10
C ALA A 30 -3.24 -15.74 7.95
N LEU A 31 -3.06 -14.73 8.80
CA LEU A 31 -1.85 -13.93 8.87
C LEU A 31 -1.03 -14.37 10.08
N VAL A 32 -0.26 -15.43 9.88
CA VAL A 32 0.56 -16.07 10.92
C VAL A 32 2.02 -15.88 10.58
N PRO A 33 2.88 -15.54 11.56
CA PRO A 33 4.31 -15.35 11.31
C PRO A 33 4.94 -16.53 10.59
N ASN A 34 5.80 -16.21 9.62
CA ASN A 34 6.60 -17.16 8.84
C ASN A 34 5.81 -18.16 8.00
N THR A 35 4.51 -17.97 7.88
CA THR A 35 3.67 -18.85 7.05
C THR A 35 2.56 -18.03 6.43
N ILE A 36 2.54 -17.95 5.10
CA ILE A 36 1.43 -17.34 4.40
C ILE A 36 0.99 -18.27 3.28
N HIS A 37 -0.29 -18.63 3.29
CA HIS A 37 -0.85 -19.48 2.25
C HIS A 37 -1.06 -18.66 0.97
N VAL A 38 -0.89 -19.29 -0.19
CA VAL A 38 -1.00 -18.61 -1.49
C VAL A 38 -2.37 -17.97 -1.68
N ASP A 39 -3.44 -18.60 -1.18
CA ASP A 39 -4.80 -18.04 -1.31
C ASP A 39 -4.94 -16.75 -0.48
N THR A 40 -4.35 -16.70 0.70
CA THR A 40 -4.33 -15.50 1.52
C THR A 40 -3.52 -14.41 0.83
N GLU A 41 -2.39 -14.76 0.24
CA GLU A 41 -1.56 -13.79 -0.49
C GLU A 41 -2.30 -13.21 -1.69
N ASN A 42 -3.05 -14.03 -2.42
CA ASN A 42 -3.88 -13.56 -3.53
C ASN A 42 -4.96 -12.58 -3.05
N CYS A 43 -5.58 -12.87 -1.90
CA CYS A 43 -6.54 -11.95 -1.29
C CYS A 43 -5.90 -10.60 -0.93
N ILE A 44 -4.70 -10.63 -0.38
CA ILE A 44 -3.96 -9.40 -0.05
C ILE A 44 -3.69 -8.59 -1.31
N GLU A 45 -3.19 -9.24 -2.35
CA GLU A 45 -2.89 -8.58 -3.62
C GLU A 45 -4.12 -7.91 -4.21
N ASP A 46 -5.25 -8.63 -4.26
CA ASP A 46 -6.49 -8.10 -4.80
C ASP A 46 -7.01 -6.93 -3.95
N TYR A 47 -6.95 -7.05 -2.65
CA TYR A 47 -7.39 -6.00 -1.74
C TYR A 47 -6.55 -4.74 -1.93
N LEU A 48 -5.23 -4.86 -1.97
CA LEU A 48 -4.34 -3.72 -2.15
C LEU A 48 -4.57 -3.03 -3.49
N ALA A 49 -4.80 -3.80 -4.55
CA ALA A 49 -5.06 -3.23 -5.87
C ALA A 49 -6.29 -2.32 -5.89
N ASN A 50 -7.27 -2.58 -5.04
CA ASN A 50 -8.50 -1.81 -4.96
C ASN A 50 -8.46 -0.65 -3.97
N HIS A 51 -7.51 -0.65 -3.03
CA HIS A 51 -7.51 0.29 -1.91
C HIS A 51 -6.23 1.11 -1.81
N PHE A 52 -5.27 0.88 -2.69
CA PHE A 52 -4.00 1.60 -2.70
C PHE A 52 -3.67 1.99 -4.13
N LYS A 53 -3.65 3.29 -4.43
CA LYS A 53 -3.36 3.79 -5.77
C LYS A 53 -2.39 4.96 -5.71
N ILE A 54 -1.61 5.09 -6.77
CA ILE A 54 -0.66 6.18 -6.90
C ILE A 54 -0.73 6.73 -8.32
N TRP A 55 -0.62 8.04 -8.44
CA TRP A 55 -0.56 8.73 -9.73
C TRP A 55 0.72 9.55 -9.79
N ILE A 56 1.38 9.49 -10.92
CA ILE A 56 2.57 10.29 -11.19
C ILE A 56 2.21 11.25 -12.32
N ASN A 57 2.34 12.56 -12.05
CA ASN A 57 2.01 13.60 -13.04
C ASN A 57 0.65 13.34 -13.69
N ASP A 58 -0.36 13.03 -12.86
CA ASP A 58 -1.75 12.76 -13.24
C ASP A 58 -2.00 11.45 -13.98
N THR A 59 -1.00 10.58 -14.10
CA THR A 59 -1.16 9.27 -14.72
C THR A 59 -1.09 8.18 -13.65
N VAL A 60 -2.07 7.28 -13.64
CA VAL A 60 -2.08 6.17 -12.69
C VAL A 60 -0.88 5.26 -12.95
N LEU A 61 -0.21 4.89 -11.87
CA LEU A 61 0.98 4.06 -11.94
C LEU A 61 0.62 2.62 -11.54
N SER A 62 1.08 1.66 -12.34
CA SER A 62 0.89 0.26 -12.00
C SER A 62 1.81 -0.13 -10.85
N LEU A 63 1.24 -0.79 -9.85
CA LEU A 63 1.97 -1.28 -8.70
C LEU A 63 1.97 -2.80 -8.72
N ASN A 64 3.14 -3.37 -8.46
CA ASN A 64 3.31 -4.81 -8.33
C ASN A 64 3.40 -5.18 -6.86
N TYR A 65 2.58 -6.14 -6.44
CA TYR A 65 2.68 -6.68 -5.09
C TYR A 65 3.91 -7.58 -5.02
N ILE A 66 4.83 -7.24 -4.12
CA ILE A 66 6.08 -7.99 -3.94
C ILE A 66 5.88 -9.15 -2.95
N GLY A 67 5.18 -8.88 -1.86
CA GLY A 67 4.96 -9.85 -0.81
C GLY A 67 4.67 -9.18 0.51
N SER A 68 4.53 -9.99 1.55
CA SER A 68 4.24 -9.50 2.89
C SER A 68 5.15 -10.18 3.90
N GLU A 69 5.49 -9.42 4.94
CA GLU A 69 6.12 -9.96 6.15
C GLU A 69 5.10 -9.93 7.27
N ILE A 70 4.87 -11.09 7.90
CA ILE A 70 3.91 -11.19 8.98
C ILE A 70 4.68 -11.30 10.28
N GLY A 71 4.58 -10.26 11.10
CA GLY A 71 5.14 -10.24 12.43
C GLY A 71 4.14 -10.73 13.46
N PHE A 72 4.45 -10.49 14.74
CA PHE A 72 3.61 -10.94 15.84
C PHE A 72 2.23 -10.28 15.81
N ASP A 73 2.18 -8.95 15.65
CA ASP A 73 0.94 -8.20 15.65
C ASP A 73 0.63 -7.54 14.31
N ASN A 74 1.63 -7.33 13.48
CA ASN A 74 1.54 -6.52 12.28
C ASN A 74 1.88 -7.31 11.03
N THR A 75 1.23 -6.92 9.94
CA THR A 75 1.56 -7.40 8.59
C THR A 75 2.07 -6.20 7.80
N ILE A 76 3.23 -6.38 7.18
CA ILE A 76 3.85 -5.36 6.34
C ILE A 76 3.77 -5.83 4.89
N CYS A 77 3.12 -5.04 4.05
CA CYS A 77 2.96 -5.35 2.63
C CYS A 77 3.86 -4.46 1.80
N TYR A 78 4.51 -5.03 0.80
CA TYR A 78 5.44 -4.34 -0.07
C TYR A 78 4.89 -4.27 -1.48
N LEU A 79 4.87 -3.05 -2.04
CA LEU A 79 4.46 -2.78 -3.40
C LEU A 79 5.58 -2.02 -4.12
N GLU A 80 5.72 -2.26 -5.41
CA GLU A 80 6.76 -1.62 -6.21
C GLU A 80 6.20 -1.22 -7.56
N SER A 81 6.56 -0.02 -8.01
CA SER A 81 6.28 0.40 -9.38
C SER A 81 7.31 -0.17 -10.33
N GLY A 82 7.01 -0.16 -11.62
CA GLY A 82 8.06 -0.31 -12.63
C GLY A 82 8.95 0.92 -12.66
N ALA A 83 10.01 0.87 -13.49
CA ALA A 83 10.85 2.04 -13.67
C ALA A 83 10.04 3.20 -14.25
N LEU A 84 10.24 4.39 -13.68
CA LEU A 84 9.51 5.57 -14.13
C LEU A 84 10.05 6.06 -15.48
N ASN A 85 9.15 6.54 -16.34
CA ASN A 85 9.51 7.08 -17.64
C ASN A 85 10.02 8.51 -17.54
N GLU A 86 9.63 9.21 -16.48
CA GLU A 86 10.03 10.60 -16.27
C GLU A 86 10.18 10.89 -14.80
N ALA A 87 10.86 11.97 -14.45
CA ALA A 87 10.99 12.39 -13.06
C ALA A 87 9.63 12.80 -12.51
N PRO A 88 9.22 12.27 -11.35
CA PRO A 88 7.95 12.67 -10.77
C PRO A 88 8.04 14.09 -10.21
N GLN A 89 7.18 14.96 -10.69
CA GLN A 89 7.06 16.31 -10.15
C GLN A 89 5.90 16.37 -9.17
N LYS A 90 4.84 15.64 -9.47
CA LYS A 90 3.59 15.63 -8.74
C LYS A 90 3.21 14.18 -8.48
N LEU A 91 3.00 13.85 -7.23
CA LEU A 91 2.63 12.50 -6.84
C LEU A 91 1.38 12.56 -5.99
N LYS A 92 0.34 11.82 -6.38
CA LYS A 92 -0.89 11.69 -5.60
C LYS A 92 -1.02 10.25 -5.11
N ILE A 93 -1.38 10.09 -3.84
CA ILE A 93 -1.58 8.80 -3.22
C ILE A 93 -3.00 8.70 -2.72
N ARG A 94 -3.61 7.55 -2.95
CA ARG A 94 -4.84 7.16 -2.30
C ARG A 94 -4.62 5.87 -1.53
N ASN A 95 -5.01 5.89 -0.25
CA ASN A 95 -4.91 4.72 0.62
C ASN A 95 -6.05 4.77 1.63
N ASP A 96 -7.04 3.90 1.44
CA ASP A 96 -8.16 3.74 2.36
C ASP A 96 -8.17 2.36 3.01
N LEU A 97 -6.99 1.74 3.14
CA LEU A 97 -6.85 0.41 3.73
C LEU A 97 -7.52 0.35 5.09
N LEU A 98 -8.38 -0.65 5.29
CA LEU A 98 -9.10 -0.93 6.52
C LEU A 98 -10.10 0.15 6.96
N CYS A 99 -10.18 1.28 6.26
CA CYS A 99 -11.02 2.41 6.70
C CYS A 99 -12.51 2.13 6.66
N ALA A 100 -12.96 1.23 5.79
CA ALA A 100 -14.38 0.90 5.68
C ALA A 100 -14.92 0.20 6.94
N ILE A 101 -14.08 -0.62 7.60
CA ILE A 101 -14.46 -1.40 8.77
C ILE A 101 -13.95 -0.76 10.05
N PHE A 102 -12.79 -0.14 9.99
CA PHE A 102 -12.15 0.52 11.11
C PHE A 102 -12.06 2.03 10.85
N PRO A 103 -13.10 2.81 11.24
CA PRO A 103 -13.15 4.25 10.92
C PRO A 103 -12.00 5.07 11.50
N GLU A 104 -11.32 4.56 12.52
CA GLU A 104 -10.20 5.26 13.15
C GLU A 104 -8.84 4.79 12.62
N GLN A 105 -8.83 3.96 11.59
CA GLN A 105 -7.60 3.47 10.98
C GLN A 105 -6.79 4.64 10.44
N GLN A 106 -5.49 4.62 10.72
CA GLN A 106 -4.53 5.55 10.17
C GLN A 106 -3.50 4.77 9.36
N ASN A 107 -3.22 5.26 8.15
CA ASN A 107 -2.30 4.62 7.22
C ASN A 107 -1.16 5.56 6.91
N ARG A 108 0.03 5.24 7.42
CA ARG A 108 1.24 5.99 7.07
C ARG A 108 1.85 5.39 5.82
N VAL A 109 2.07 6.24 4.83
CA VAL A 109 2.74 5.86 3.59
C VAL A 109 4.09 6.55 3.55
N ASN A 110 5.15 5.77 3.42
CA ASN A 110 6.50 6.28 3.25
C ASN A 110 6.94 6.08 1.81
N ILE A 111 7.42 7.15 1.20
CA ILE A 111 7.81 7.13 -0.21
C ILE A 111 9.24 7.59 -0.31
N GLU A 112 10.03 6.84 -1.05
CA GLU A 112 11.40 7.21 -1.36
C GLU A 112 11.61 7.17 -2.86
N ILE A 113 12.07 8.28 -3.42
CA ILE A 113 12.39 8.40 -4.84
C ILE A 113 13.74 9.08 -4.95
N LYS A 114 14.71 8.39 -5.55
CA LYS A 114 16.05 8.93 -5.80
C LYS A 114 16.68 9.51 -4.54
N GLY A 115 16.55 8.79 -3.43
CA GLY A 115 17.09 9.20 -2.13
C GLY A 115 16.29 10.26 -1.41
N LYS A 116 15.29 10.85 -2.02
CA LYS A 116 14.40 11.81 -1.35
C LYS A 116 13.22 11.08 -0.74
N LYS A 117 12.94 11.39 0.51
CA LYS A 117 11.89 10.74 1.29
C LYS A 117 10.77 11.71 1.58
N SER A 118 9.56 11.20 1.55
CA SER A 118 8.38 11.92 1.98
C SER A 118 7.40 10.94 2.59
N SER A 119 6.45 11.43 3.37
CA SER A 119 5.43 10.58 3.96
C SER A 119 4.08 11.26 3.98
N ALA A 120 3.04 10.45 4.00
CA ALA A 120 1.67 10.90 4.15
C ALA A 120 0.99 10.08 5.22
N LEU A 121 0.09 10.69 5.99
CA LEU A 121 -0.76 10.00 6.93
C LEU A 121 -2.20 10.11 6.44
N LEU A 122 -2.76 8.98 6.02
CA LEU A 122 -4.09 8.93 5.43
C LEU A 122 -5.05 8.23 6.39
N HIS A 123 -6.31 8.61 6.30
CA HIS A 123 -7.38 8.06 7.15
C HIS A 123 -8.72 8.26 6.46
N LYS A 124 -9.81 7.76 7.06
CA LYS A 124 -11.12 7.75 6.43
C LYS A 124 -11.58 9.09 5.87
N LYS A 125 -11.27 10.20 6.56
CA LYS A 125 -11.66 11.54 6.11
C LYS A 125 -10.63 12.21 5.21
N HIS A 126 -9.48 11.56 5.01
CA HIS A 126 -8.38 12.07 4.19
C HIS A 126 -7.69 10.87 3.55
N THR A 127 -8.31 10.31 2.52
CA THR A 127 -7.81 9.10 1.86
C THR A 127 -6.83 9.39 0.72
N GLU A 128 -6.70 10.65 0.33
CA GLU A 128 -5.79 11.06 -0.75
C GLU A 128 -4.92 12.21 -0.29
N GLU A 129 -3.68 12.24 -0.77
CA GLU A 129 -2.77 13.35 -0.55
C GLU A 129 -1.85 13.53 -1.75
N GLN A 130 -1.54 14.79 -2.05
CA GLN A 130 -0.61 15.13 -3.11
C GLN A 130 0.72 15.56 -2.49
N LEU A 131 1.80 15.00 -3.01
CA LEU A 131 3.15 15.33 -2.60
C LEU A 131 3.91 15.90 -3.80
N ASN A 132 4.73 16.91 -3.55
CA ASN A 132 5.55 17.53 -4.58
C ASN A 132 7.01 17.22 -4.28
N PHE A 133 7.75 16.86 -5.32
CA PHE A 133 9.17 16.58 -5.24
C PHE A 133 9.95 17.54 -6.12
N ASN A 134 11.04 18.04 -5.59
CA ASN A 134 12.02 18.85 -6.33
C ASN A 134 13.28 18.02 -6.51
N PHE A 135 13.60 17.73 -7.75
CA PHE A 135 14.81 16.96 -8.08
C PHE A 135 15.84 17.82 -8.81
#